data_c36cfca598fa21cf711a6c5fa84b7670
#
_entry.id   c36cfca598fa21cf711a6c5fa84b7670
#
_cell.length_a   1.000
_cell.length_b   1.000
_cell.length_c   1.000
_cell.angle_alpha   90.00
_cell.angle_beta   90.00
_cell.angle_gamma   90.00
#
_symmetry.space_group_name_H-M   'P 1'
#
loop_
_entity.id
_entity.type
_entity.pdbx_description
1 polymer ?
#
loop_
_entity_poly.entity_id
_entity_poly.type
_entity_poly.pdbx_seq_one_letter_code
_entity_poly.pdbx_strand_id
1 'polypeptide(L)'
;AATSIYGAQGSNGVVIVTTKTGSAGSKPTIELTTRYGFQAISSNDFRTMNVDQYIMYSKQINIDESFRQGNLTYFSKRYLDENKFKALNTSQWTKEDLAGMFKENAYYNGKDDYWDMMTQNAAIQEYNLSVRGGSQQSSYYASLNYKDQDGIVKGSNSRLLSARFNFETKVREALKFGLNMDASSREATDKDNMISKIVGIRPDYPAYNEDGNINTIDYYTKNPLLELKDKNESQSRNLNASLFLEYNILSYLKFRTTGNIAYTNYKLDQFTRKYYDDGTNSALQRNRQNYVMVWENLLTFYKTMGKHDVQAIAGYSMEKNWYDMMQASGSNFPDDDILTDLGSAATRGAMKSAKETNALISAFARIQYKFNNRYLLTATYRADGSSKFGKDNRWGYFPSIAAGWIASEE
;
A
#
# COMPACT_ATOMS: atom_id res chain seq x y z
N ALA A 1 30.68 3.14 2.83
CA ALA A 1 31.29 1.83 3.16
C ALA A 1 30.28 0.82 3.74
N ALA A 2 29.30 1.22 4.55
CA ALA A 2 28.36 0.28 5.18
C ALA A 2 27.42 -0.37 4.16
N THR A 3 26.98 0.36 3.13
CA THR A 3 26.03 -0.11 2.10
C THR A 3 26.69 -0.90 0.98
N SER A 4 28.02 -0.82 0.80
CA SER A 4 28.73 -1.47 -0.31
C SER A 4 28.63 -2.99 -0.32
N ILE A 5 28.38 -3.62 0.84
CA ILE A 5 28.16 -5.07 0.92
C ILE A 5 26.82 -5.49 0.25
N TYR A 6 25.88 -4.56 0.09
CA TYR A 6 24.57 -4.79 -0.54
C TYR A 6 24.57 -4.45 -2.04
N GLY A 7 25.69 -3.94 -2.57
CA GLY A 7 25.88 -3.67 -4.00
C GLY A 7 24.81 -2.78 -4.60
N ALA A 8 24.32 -3.15 -5.79
CA ALA A 8 23.27 -2.43 -6.50
C ALA A 8 21.94 -2.30 -5.71
N GLN A 9 21.64 -3.26 -4.84
CA GLN A 9 20.41 -3.23 -4.01
C GLN A 9 20.51 -2.21 -2.87
N GLY A 10 21.71 -1.81 -2.44
CA GLY A 10 21.95 -0.85 -1.37
C GLY A 10 21.96 0.62 -1.78
N SER A 11 21.71 0.95 -3.04
CA SER A 11 21.79 2.32 -3.58
C SER A 11 20.85 3.32 -2.89
N ASN A 12 19.68 2.88 -2.45
CA ASN A 12 18.67 3.69 -1.73
C ASN A 12 18.71 3.54 -0.20
N GLY A 13 19.78 2.93 0.34
CA GLY A 13 19.91 2.61 1.74
C GLY A 13 19.43 1.20 2.09
N VAL A 14 19.68 0.77 3.32
CA VAL A 14 19.33 -0.56 3.83
C VAL A 14 18.63 -0.42 5.18
N VAL A 15 17.46 -1.03 5.31
CA VAL A 15 16.72 -1.14 6.58
C VAL A 15 16.82 -2.58 7.05
N ILE A 16 17.38 -2.77 8.25
CA ILE A 16 17.51 -4.10 8.86
C ILE A 16 16.39 -4.25 9.90
N VAL A 17 15.54 -5.27 9.72
CA VAL A 17 14.46 -5.60 10.65
C VAL A 17 14.81 -6.89 11.38
N THR A 18 14.90 -6.82 12.73
CA THR A 18 15.08 -8.00 13.56
C THR A 18 13.74 -8.40 14.16
N THR A 19 13.31 -9.62 13.91
CA THR A 19 12.06 -10.16 14.44
C THR A 19 12.22 -10.73 15.85
N LYS A 20 11.10 -10.79 16.61
CA LYS A 20 11.08 -11.44 17.92
C LYS A 20 11.46 -12.93 17.77
N THR A 21 12.31 -13.40 18.64
CA THR A 21 12.74 -14.81 18.75
C THR A 21 12.55 -15.31 20.17
N GLY A 22 12.54 -16.62 20.37
CA GLY A 22 12.66 -17.22 21.70
C GLY A 22 14.08 -17.09 22.26
N SER A 23 14.23 -17.27 23.54
CA SER A 23 15.54 -17.33 24.21
C SER A 23 15.85 -18.75 24.64
N ALA A 24 17.06 -19.23 24.34
CA ALA A 24 17.49 -20.53 24.80
C ALA A 24 17.48 -20.57 26.35
N GLY A 25 17.04 -21.71 26.94
CA GLY A 25 16.93 -21.89 28.37
C GLY A 25 15.76 -21.17 29.06
N SER A 26 14.89 -20.49 28.30
CA SER A 26 13.74 -19.79 28.87
C SER A 26 12.51 -20.69 29.02
N LYS A 27 11.77 -20.53 30.13
CA LYS A 27 10.45 -21.17 30.28
C LYS A 27 9.47 -20.67 29.23
N PRO A 28 8.52 -21.50 28.79
CA PRO A 28 7.44 -21.05 27.89
C PRO A 28 6.69 -19.86 28.49
N THR A 29 6.53 -18.82 27.71
CA THR A 29 5.73 -17.63 28.04
C THR A 29 4.66 -17.45 26.97
N ILE A 30 3.41 -17.36 27.39
CA ILE A 30 2.27 -17.06 26.54
C ILE A 30 1.86 -15.61 26.80
N GLU A 31 1.68 -14.84 25.76
CA GLU A 31 1.29 -13.44 25.84
C GLU A 31 0.09 -13.20 24.90
N LEU A 32 -1.00 -12.67 25.46
CA LEU A 32 -2.16 -12.19 24.72
C LEU A 32 -2.20 -10.67 24.83
N THR A 33 -2.13 -9.98 23.71
CA THR A 33 -2.29 -8.54 23.63
C THR A 33 -3.56 -8.22 22.86
N THR A 34 -4.42 -7.41 23.41
CA THR A 34 -5.62 -6.91 22.75
C THR A 34 -5.57 -5.40 22.70
N ARG A 35 -5.96 -4.84 21.56
CA ARG A 35 -6.09 -3.39 21.36
C ARG A 35 -7.43 -3.10 20.76
N TYR A 36 -8.11 -2.10 21.31
CA TYR A 36 -9.35 -1.56 20.78
C TYR A 36 -9.23 -0.05 20.68
N GLY A 37 -9.67 0.53 19.59
CA GLY A 37 -9.62 1.96 19.36
C GLY A 37 -10.58 2.40 18.27
N PHE A 38 -10.65 3.70 18.06
CA PHE A 38 -11.42 4.28 16.95
C PHE A 38 -10.56 5.27 16.18
N GLN A 39 -10.85 5.40 14.91
CA GLN A 39 -10.39 6.48 14.06
C GLN A 39 -11.56 7.42 13.82
N ALA A 40 -11.31 8.70 14.00
CA ALA A 40 -12.25 9.76 13.67
C ALA A 40 -11.54 10.79 12.79
N ILE A 41 -12.29 11.51 11.99
CA ILE A 41 -11.75 12.66 11.25
C ILE A 41 -11.47 13.77 12.26
N SER A 42 -10.22 14.15 12.38
CA SER A 42 -9.75 15.13 13.38
C SER A 42 -9.82 16.57 12.89
N SER A 43 -10.65 16.92 11.94
CA SER A 43 -10.67 18.28 11.42
C SER A 43 -11.82 19.10 12.02
N ASN A 44 -11.55 19.82 13.09
CA ASN A 44 -12.41 20.91 13.54
C ASN A 44 -12.42 22.12 12.59
N ASP A 45 -11.48 22.19 11.65
CA ASP A 45 -11.25 23.37 10.81
C ASP A 45 -11.77 23.20 9.38
N PHE A 46 -12.11 21.98 8.97
CA PHE A 46 -12.66 21.74 7.63
C PHE A 46 -14.18 21.62 7.70
N ARG A 47 -14.86 22.65 7.21
CA ARG A 47 -16.32 22.67 7.08
C ARG A 47 -16.70 22.92 5.62
N THR A 48 -17.60 22.10 5.10
CA THR A 48 -18.29 22.38 3.84
C THR A 48 -19.29 23.52 4.05
N MET A 49 -19.63 24.21 2.95
CA MET A 49 -20.73 25.19 2.99
C MET A 49 -22.03 24.45 3.30
N ASN A 50 -22.87 25.05 4.15
CA ASN A 50 -24.25 24.61 4.23
C ASN A 50 -25.05 25.07 3.01
N VAL A 51 -26.29 24.62 2.88
CA VAL A 51 -27.14 24.91 1.70
C VAL A 51 -27.30 26.40 1.46
N ASP A 52 -27.60 27.17 2.51
CA ASP A 52 -27.83 28.63 2.38
C ASP A 52 -26.56 29.36 1.97
N GLN A 53 -25.42 29.02 2.56
CA GLN A 53 -24.12 29.56 2.19
C GLN A 53 -23.75 29.24 0.75
N TYR A 54 -24.03 28.01 0.32
CA TYR A 54 -23.77 27.58 -1.06
C TYR A 54 -24.66 28.36 -2.06
N ILE A 55 -25.95 28.49 -1.78
CA ILE A 55 -26.87 29.23 -2.64
C ILE A 55 -26.45 30.69 -2.76
N MET A 56 -26.14 31.33 -1.62
CA MET A 56 -25.68 32.73 -1.59
C MET A 56 -24.38 32.91 -2.41
N TYR A 57 -23.39 32.07 -2.15
CA TYR A 57 -22.10 32.09 -2.84
C TYR A 57 -22.23 31.82 -4.33
N SER A 58 -23.01 30.79 -4.69
CA SER A 58 -23.27 30.41 -6.09
C SER A 58 -23.99 31.53 -6.85
N LYS A 59 -25.00 32.17 -6.26
CA LYS A 59 -25.67 33.33 -6.86
C LYS A 59 -24.69 34.46 -7.11
N GLN A 60 -23.88 34.84 -6.11
CA GLN A 60 -22.92 35.92 -6.24
C GLN A 60 -21.88 35.65 -7.34
N ILE A 61 -21.31 34.43 -7.41
CA ILE A 61 -20.35 34.09 -8.46
C ILE A 61 -20.97 34.16 -9.85
N ASN A 62 -22.19 33.63 -10.05
CA ASN A 62 -22.82 33.60 -11.34
C ASN A 62 -23.16 35.02 -11.79
N ILE A 63 -23.57 35.91 -10.89
CA ILE A 63 -23.82 37.34 -11.20
C ILE A 63 -22.49 38.03 -11.59
N ASP A 64 -21.47 37.92 -10.75
CA ASP A 64 -20.19 38.61 -10.93
C ASP A 64 -19.48 38.14 -12.20
N GLU A 65 -19.48 36.85 -12.47
CA GLU A 65 -18.85 36.28 -13.67
C GLU A 65 -19.60 36.70 -14.93
N SER A 66 -20.93 36.62 -14.94
CA SER A 66 -21.73 37.03 -16.09
C SER A 66 -21.62 38.53 -16.35
N PHE A 67 -21.58 39.35 -15.30
CA PHE A 67 -21.37 40.78 -15.40
C PHE A 67 -19.98 41.12 -15.98
N ARG A 68 -18.94 40.47 -15.49
CA ARG A 68 -17.54 40.63 -15.93
C ARG A 68 -17.38 40.23 -17.41
N GLN A 69 -18.03 39.15 -17.85
CA GLN A 69 -17.93 38.62 -19.20
C GLN A 69 -18.82 39.39 -20.19
N GLY A 70 -19.80 40.15 -19.76
CA GLY A 70 -20.78 40.76 -20.60
C GLY A 70 -21.74 39.78 -21.26
N ASN A 71 -21.75 38.51 -20.86
CA ASN A 71 -22.62 37.45 -21.37
C ASN A 71 -22.82 36.34 -20.34
N LEU A 72 -23.79 35.44 -20.60
CA LEU A 72 -23.94 34.21 -19.84
C LEU A 72 -22.90 33.17 -20.25
N THR A 73 -22.06 32.77 -19.33
CA THR A 73 -21.11 31.67 -19.53
C THR A 73 -21.83 30.31 -19.61
N TYR A 74 -21.13 29.27 -20.08
CA TYR A 74 -21.67 27.90 -20.08
C TYR A 74 -22.20 27.48 -18.73
N PHE A 75 -21.48 27.81 -17.65
CA PHE A 75 -21.85 27.45 -16.27
C PHE A 75 -23.03 28.34 -15.76
N SER A 76 -23.02 29.64 -16.02
CA SER A 76 -24.10 30.54 -15.59
C SER A 76 -25.42 30.26 -16.24
N LYS A 77 -25.47 29.75 -17.49
CA LYS A 77 -26.70 29.30 -18.18
C LYS A 77 -27.44 28.17 -17.45
N ARG A 78 -26.77 27.47 -16.57
CA ARG A 78 -27.42 26.45 -15.71
C ARG A 78 -28.36 27.08 -14.68
N TYR A 79 -28.00 28.23 -14.17
CA TYR A 79 -28.68 28.91 -13.07
C TYR A 79 -29.55 30.10 -13.56
N LEU A 80 -29.09 30.82 -14.55
CA LEU A 80 -29.72 32.01 -15.08
C LEU A 80 -30.55 31.70 -16.33
N ASP A 81 -31.69 32.36 -16.47
CA ASP A 81 -32.58 32.21 -17.61
C ASP A 81 -32.05 32.97 -18.85
N GLU A 82 -31.61 32.20 -19.83
CA GLU A 82 -31.05 32.75 -21.09
C GLU A 82 -32.06 33.56 -21.88
N ASN A 83 -33.37 33.27 -21.82
CA ASN A 83 -34.39 34.03 -22.52
C ASN A 83 -34.60 35.39 -21.85
N LYS A 84 -34.63 35.44 -20.50
CA LYS A 84 -34.66 36.69 -19.76
C LYS A 84 -33.41 37.53 -20.05
N PHE A 85 -32.24 36.91 -20.13
CA PHE A 85 -31.00 37.60 -20.45
C PHE A 85 -31.01 38.20 -21.87
N LYS A 86 -31.48 37.44 -22.88
CA LYS A 86 -31.59 37.93 -24.26
C LYS A 86 -32.59 39.07 -24.44
N ALA A 87 -33.59 39.15 -23.56
CA ALA A 87 -34.59 40.22 -23.56
C ALA A 87 -34.06 41.53 -22.99
N LEU A 88 -32.90 41.52 -22.31
CA LEU A 88 -32.28 42.76 -21.80
C LEU A 88 -31.66 43.59 -22.94
N ASN A 89 -31.72 44.90 -22.77
CA ASN A 89 -30.93 45.80 -23.58
C ASN A 89 -29.46 45.74 -23.06
N THR A 90 -28.61 45.00 -23.76
CA THR A 90 -27.26 44.63 -23.33
C THR A 90 -26.27 45.79 -23.16
N SER A 91 -26.64 47.01 -23.47
CA SER A 91 -25.77 48.18 -23.32
C SER A 91 -25.83 48.84 -21.94
N GLN A 92 -26.75 48.46 -21.06
CA GLN A 92 -26.98 49.14 -19.77
C GLN A 92 -27.46 48.26 -18.63
N TRP A 93 -27.31 46.93 -18.69
CA TRP A 93 -27.76 46.05 -17.61
C TRP A 93 -26.84 46.06 -16.36
N THR A 94 -27.43 45.83 -15.22
CA THR A 94 -26.79 45.90 -13.91
C THR A 94 -26.67 44.47 -13.29
N LYS A 95 -25.94 44.36 -12.15
CA LYS A 95 -25.93 43.11 -11.40
C LYS A 95 -27.28 42.76 -10.78
N GLU A 96 -28.09 43.75 -10.48
CA GLU A 96 -29.45 43.63 -9.97
C GLU A 96 -30.37 42.99 -11.00
N ASP A 97 -30.21 43.33 -12.28
CA ASP A 97 -30.94 42.70 -13.37
C ASP A 97 -30.64 41.20 -13.46
N LEU A 98 -29.36 40.82 -13.31
CA LEU A 98 -28.94 39.41 -13.26
C LEU A 98 -29.51 38.69 -12.05
N ALA A 99 -29.59 39.36 -10.88
CA ALA A 99 -30.15 38.76 -9.68
C ALA A 99 -31.62 38.35 -9.84
N GLY A 100 -32.39 39.07 -10.69
CA GLY A 100 -33.77 38.72 -11.04
C GLY A 100 -33.92 37.58 -12.04
N MET A 101 -32.84 37.09 -12.62
CA MET A 101 -32.87 36.11 -13.73
C MET A 101 -32.67 34.67 -13.31
N PHE A 102 -32.48 34.37 -12.03
CA PHE A 102 -32.36 32.99 -11.61
C PHE A 102 -33.61 32.19 -11.99
N LYS A 103 -33.40 30.97 -12.48
CA LYS A 103 -34.47 30.01 -12.74
C LYS A 103 -35.10 29.60 -11.43
N GLU A 104 -36.41 29.32 -11.44
CA GLU A 104 -37.12 28.85 -10.24
C GLU A 104 -36.51 27.54 -9.69
N ASN A 105 -36.07 26.68 -10.59
CA ASN A 105 -35.45 25.40 -10.25
C ASN A 105 -33.93 25.42 -10.38
N ALA A 106 -33.28 26.58 -10.24
CA ALA A 106 -31.83 26.71 -10.29
C ALA A 106 -31.14 25.99 -9.13
N TYR A 107 -31.81 25.89 -8.01
CA TYR A 107 -31.34 25.23 -6.79
C TYR A 107 -32.33 24.16 -6.32
N TYR A 108 -31.80 23.13 -5.67
CA TYR A 108 -32.59 22.07 -5.11
C TYR A 108 -32.86 22.34 -3.62
N ASN A 109 -33.86 21.69 -3.05
CA ASN A 109 -34.24 21.88 -1.66
C ASN A 109 -33.66 20.79 -0.73
N GLY A 110 -32.63 20.05 -1.18
CA GLY A 110 -31.95 19.05 -0.38
C GLY A 110 -31.27 19.72 0.83
N LYS A 111 -31.34 19.06 1.98
CA LYS A 111 -30.68 19.50 3.23
C LYS A 111 -29.87 18.37 3.86
N ASP A 112 -29.53 17.36 3.05
CA ASP A 112 -28.82 16.18 3.49
C ASP A 112 -27.35 16.48 3.75
N ASP A 113 -26.86 16.04 4.89
CA ASP A 113 -25.43 16.11 5.21
C ASP A 113 -24.72 14.86 4.69
N TYR A 114 -24.16 14.94 3.50
CA TYR A 114 -23.42 13.85 2.88
C TYR A 114 -22.22 13.42 3.72
N TRP A 115 -21.65 14.34 4.52
CA TRP A 115 -20.54 14.00 5.39
C TRP A 115 -20.97 13.00 6.47
N ASP A 116 -22.01 13.31 7.21
CA ASP A 116 -22.54 12.44 8.26
C ASP A 116 -23.14 11.15 7.69
N MET A 117 -23.73 11.23 6.50
CA MET A 117 -24.30 10.05 5.84
C MET A 117 -23.23 9.06 5.40
N MET A 118 -22.07 9.50 4.98
CA MET A 118 -21.03 8.69 4.33
C MET A 118 -19.81 8.42 5.19
N THR A 119 -19.66 9.12 6.32
CA THR A 119 -18.53 8.90 7.24
C THR A 119 -18.98 8.29 8.57
N GLN A 120 -18.03 7.76 9.31
CA GLN A 120 -18.24 7.15 10.62
C GLN A 120 -17.00 7.23 11.49
N ASN A 121 -17.18 7.10 12.80
CA ASN A 121 -16.11 6.74 13.70
C ASN A 121 -15.75 5.27 13.47
N ALA A 122 -14.58 5.03 12.96
CA ALA A 122 -14.15 3.72 12.49
C ALA A 122 -13.49 2.91 13.61
N ALA A 123 -13.99 1.72 13.88
CA ALA A 123 -13.45 0.83 14.90
C ALA A 123 -12.14 0.16 14.43
N ILE A 124 -11.22 -0.02 15.38
CA ILE A 124 -10.00 -0.82 15.20
C ILE A 124 -9.95 -1.84 16.32
N GLN A 125 -9.79 -3.11 15.93
CA GLN A 125 -9.64 -4.22 16.85
C GLN A 125 -8.38 -5.02 16.45
N GLU A 126 -7.53 -5.31 17.41
CA GLU A 126 -6.33 -6.11 17.19
C GLU A 126 -6.15 -7.11 18.34
N TYR A 127 -5.93 -8.35 17.96
CA TYR A 127 -5.68 -9.48 18.88
C TYR A 127 -4.38 -10.15 18.47
N ASN A 128 -3.43 -10.19 19.38
CA ASN A 128 -2.15 -10.86 19.17
C ASN A 128 -1.93 -11.89 20.25
N LEU A 129 -1.86 -13.16 19.86
CA LEU A 129 -1.48 -14.27 20.73
C LEU A 129 -0.07 -14.71 20.34
N SER A 130 0.84 -14.77 21.29
CA SER A 130 2.18 -15.29 21.07
C SER A 130 2.63 -16.25 22.15
N VAL A 131 3.48 -17.19 21.74
CA VAL A 131 4.17 -18.11 22.63
C VAL A 131 5.65 -18.12 22.28
N ARG A 132 6.50 -18.03 23.30
CA ARG A 132 7.95 -18.10 23.16
C ARG A 132 8.56 -18.93 24.27
N GLY A 133 9.66 -19.59 23.98
CA GLY A 133 10.37 -20.38 24.96
C GLY A 133 11.61 -21.03 24.35
N GLY A 134 12.27 -21.87 25.12
CA GLY A 134 13.39 -22.62 24.61
C GLY A 134 14.00 -23.57 25.66
N SER A 135 14.66 -24.62 25.17
CA SER A 135 15.58 -25.46 25.93
C SER A 135 16.99 -24.88 25.83
N GLN A 136 17.96 -25.52 26.50
CA GLN A 136 19.37 -25.13 26.34
C GLN A 136 19.87 -25.16 24.88
N GLN A 137 19.26 -26.01 24.05
CA GLN A 137 19.69 -26.22 22.66
C GLN A 137 18.77 -25.59 21.64
N SER A 138 17.52 -25.28 22.00
CA SER A 138 16.50 -24.81 21.04
C SER A 138 15.78 -23.58 21.56
N SER A 139 15.35 -22.74 20.66
CA SER A 139 14.44 -21.62 20.95
C SER A 139 13.34 -21.54 19.90
N TYR A 140 12.16 -21.14 20.34
CA TYR A 140 11.01 -20.97 19.45
C TYR A 140 10.21 -19.73 19.80
N TYR A 141 9.58 -19.19 18.78
CA TYR A 141 8.56 -18.15 18.87
C TYR A 141 7.46 -18.46 17.86
N ALA A 142 6.22 -18.44 18.31
CA ALA A 142 5.06 -18.51 17.44
C ALA A 142 4.07 -17.39 17.79
N SER A 143 3.43 -16.79 16.79
CA SER A 143 2.37 -15.82 17.04
C SER A 143 1.29 -15.88 15.99
N LEU A 144 0.06 -15.54 16.41
CA LEU A 144 -1.10 -15.33 15.56
C LEU A 144 -1.63 -13.92 15.84
N ASN A 145 -1.78 -13.13 14.79
CA ASN A 145 -2.34 -11.78 14.87
C ASN A 145 -3.58 -11.69 13.99
N TYR A 146 -4.66 -11.15 14.55
CA TYR A 146 -5.85 -10.75 13.81
C TYR A 146 -6.09 -9.27 14.04
N LYS A 147 -6.24 -8.51 12.96
CA LYS A 147 -6.58 -7.09 13.00
C LYS A 147 -7.78 -6.87 12.09
N ASP A 148 -8.83 -6.24 12.63
CA ASP A 148 -9.99 -5.74 11.90
C ASP A 148 -10.05 -4.22 12.08
N GLN A 149 -10.10 -3.52 10.98
CA GLN A 149 -10.07 -2.07 10.94
C GLN A 149 -11.09 -1.56 9.95
N ASP A 150 -12.12 -0.92 10.45
CA ASP A 150 -13.04 -0.14 9.62
C ASP A 150 -12.37 1.14 9.12
N GLY A 151 -12.81 1.63 7.97
CA GLY A 151 -12.39 2.94 7.47
C GLY A 151 -13.37 4.04 7.86
N ILE A 152 -12.90 5.28 7.82
CA ILE A 152 -13.69 6.48 8.12
C ILE A 152 -14.85 6.65 7.12
N VAL A 153 -14.67 6.26 5.87
CA VAL A 153 -15.75 6.18 4.89
C VAL A 153 -16.52 4.88 5.10
N LYS A 154 -17.83 4.96 5.25
CA LYS A 154 -18.70 3.78 5.44
C LYS A 154 -18.50 2.76 4.33
N GLY A 155 -18.48 1.47 4.68
CA GLY A 155 -18.26 0.37 3.74
C GLY A 155 -16.80 0.13 3.35
N SER A 156 -15.85 0.93 3.83
CA SER A 156 -14.42 0.61 3.72
C SER A 156 -13.94 -0.17 4.95
N ASN A 157 -13.13 -1.20 4.74
CA ASN A 157 -12.56 -1.99 5.82
C ASN A 157 -11.26 -2.68 5.39
N SER A 158 -10.51 -3.17 6.37
CA SER A 158 -9.33 -4.01 6.16
C SER A 158 -9.19 -5.03 7.27
N ARG A 159 -9.19 -6.31 6.91
CA ARG A 159 -8.96 -7.45 7.80
C ARG A 159 -7.61 -8.09 7.50
N LEU A 160 -6.80 -8.28 8.52
CA LEU A 160 -5.51 -8.92 8.43
C LEU A 160 -5.44 -10.09 9.41
N LEU A 161 -5.17 -11.27 8.88
CA LEU A 161 -4.76 -12.43 9.65
C LEU A 161 -3.30 -12.72 9.33
N SER A 162 -2.44 -12.83 10.33
CA SER A 162 -1.03 -13.19 10.13
C SER A 162 -0.55 -14.16 11.19
N ALA A 163 0.30 -15.10 10.77
CA ALA A 163 0.95 -16.07 11.62
C ALA A 163 2.46 -16.01 11.41
N ARG A 164 3.22 -16.15 12.51
CA ARG A 164 4.68 -16.22 12.47
C ARG A 164 5.17 -17.40 13.28
N PHE A 165 6.21 -18.05 12.77
CA PHE A 165 6.91 -19.11 13.45
C PHE A 165 8.41 -18.96 13.25
N ASN A 166 9.16 -18.88 14.33
CA ASN A 166 10.61 -18.85 14.35
C ASN A 166 11.09 -20.00 15.23
N PHE A 167 12.02 -20.79 14.71
CA PHE A 167 12.61 -21.91 15.42
C PHE A 167 14.11 -21.97 15.13
N GLU A 168 14.90 -22.12 16.16
CA GLU A 168 16.35 -22.36 16.07
C GLU A 168 16.75 -23.48 16.99
N THR A 169 17.69 -24.34 16.55
CA THR A 169 18.21 -25.39 17.36
C THR A 169 19.68 -25.69 17.03
N LYS A 170 20.45 -26.03 18.08
CA LYS A 170 21.77 -26.61 17.92
C LYS A 170 21.58 -28.14 17.78
N VAL A 171 21.75 -28.65 16.56
CA VAL A 171 21.67 -30.08 16.28
C VAL A 171 22.88 -30.81 16.85
N ARG A 172 24.04 -30.14 16.83
CA ARG A 172 25.30 -30.52 17.47
C ARG A 172 26.03 -29.25 17.91
N GLU A 173 27.09 -29.37 18.72
CA GLU A 173 27.94 -28.23 19.13
C GLU A 173 28.35 -27.33 17.95
N ALA A 174 28.72 -27.95 16.85
CA ALA A 174 29.16 -27.23 15.64
C ALA A 174 28.06 -26.91 14.65
N LEU A 175 26.85 -27.48 14.77
CA LEU A 175 25.79 -27.36 13.74
C LEU A 175 24.52 -26.74 14.32
N LYS A 176 24.14 -25.59 13.80
CA LYS A 176 22.89 -24.89 14.11
C LYS A 176 21.94 -24.89 12.88
N PHE A 177 20.69 -25.17 13.13
CA PHE A 177 19.59 -25.06 12.16
C PHE A 177 18.62 -23.97 12.61
N GLY A 178 18.05 -23.24 11.65
CA GLY A 178 16.98 -22.29 11.94
C GLY A 178 15.97 -22.22 10.82
N LEU A 179 14.71 -21.99 11.22
CA LEU A 179 13.57 -21.79 10.35
C LEU A 179 12.80 -20.54 10.82
N ASN A 180 12.57 -19.60 9.91
CA ASN A 180 11.71 -18.45 10.14
C ASN A 180 10.62 -18.45 9.05
N MET A 181 9.37 -18.35 9.48
CA MET A 181 8.23 -18.31 8.55
C MET A 181 7.28 -17.23 9.02
N ASP A 182 6.72 -16.48 8.07
CA ASP A 182 5.55 -15.65 8.27
C ASP A 182 4.58 -15.82 7.11
N ALA A 183 3.31 -15.88 7.42
CA ALA A 183 2.22 -15.94 6.45
C ALA A 183 1.16 -14.91 6.83
N SER A 184 0.57 -14.25 5.83
CA SER A 184 -0.53 -13.33 6.06
C SER A 184 -1.57 -13.37 4.94
N SER A 185 -2.82 -13.13 5.32
CA SER A 185 -3.93 -12.85 4.41
C SER A 185 -4.57 -11.54 4.82
N ARG A 186 -4.58 -10.59 3.91
CA ARG A 186 -5.26 -9.30 4.07
C ARG A 186 -6.39 -9.22 3.06
N GLU A 187 -7.58 -8.90 3.52
CA GLU A 187 -8.74 -8.54 2.71
C GLU A 187 -9.06 -7.08 2.98
N ALA A 188 -9.38 -6.33 1.94
CA ALA A 188 -9.74 -4.93 2.09
C ALA A 188 -10.82 -4.56 1.08
N THR A 189 -11.78 -3.75 1.53
CA THR A 189 -12.72 -3.03 0.70
C THR A 189 -12.32 -1.56 0.73
N ASP A 190 -12.01 -1.01 -0.43
CA ASP A 190 -11.58 0.38 -0.58
C ASP A 190 -12.71 1.24 -1.15
N LYS A 191 -12.79 2.48 -0.70
CA LYS A 191 -13.71 3.50 -1.19
C LYS A 191 -12.92 4.75 -1.60
N ASP A 192 -12.10 4.55 -2.64
CA ASP A 192 -11.17 5.55 -3.14
C ASP A 192 -11.84 6.87 -3.51
N ASN A 193 -11.16 7.96 -3.15
CA ASN A 193 -11.57 9.34 -3.49
C ASN A 193 -12.95 9.78 -2.94
N MET A 194 -13.57 9.00 -2.05
CA MET A 194 -14.92 9.30 -1.59
C MET A 194 -14.96 10.62 -0.79
N ILE A 195 -13.93 10.94 -0.02
CA ILE A 195 -13.84 12.22 0.72
C ILE A 195 -13.88 13.41 -0.24
N SER A 196 -13.15 13.37 -1.35
CA SER A 196 -13.18 14.45 -2.33
C SER A 196 -14.55 14.58 -3.02
N LYS A 197 -15.27 13.48 -3.20
CA LYS A 197 -16.63 13.48 -3.75
C LYS A 197 -17.66 14.05 -2.79
N ILE A 198 -17.57 13.68 -1.50
CA ILE A 198 -18.41 14.24 -0.44
C ILE A 198 -18.23 15.75 -0.35
N VAL A 199 -16.98 16.22 -0.43
CA VAL A 199 -16.67 17.64 -0.39
C VAL A 199 -17.08 18.38 -1.65
N GLY A 200 -17.01 17.71 -2.80
CA GLY A 200 -17.29 18.31 -4.11
C GLY A 200 -18.76 18.33 -4.50
N ILE A 201 -19.63 17.60 -3.80
CA ILE A 201 -21.06 17.59 -4.12
C ILE A 201 -21.73 18.89 -3.67
N ARG A 202 -22.70 19.33 -4.45
CA ARG A 202 -23.52 20.49 -4.09
C ARG A 202 -24.36 20.16 -2.84
N PRO A 203 -24.32 20.97 -1.79
CA PRO A 203 -25.05 20.67 -0.55
C PRO A 203 -26.57 20.78 -0.69
N ASP A 204 -27.08 21.45 -1.72
CA ASP A 204 -28.51 21.57 -2.00
C ASP A 204 -29.07 20.34 -2.76
N TYR A 205 -28.24 19.35 -3.16
CA TYR A 205 -28.72 18.14 -3.77
C TYR A 205 -29.35 17.21 -2.74
N PRO A 206 -30.61 16.79 -2.91
CA PRO A 206 -31.22 15.80 -2.05
C PRO A 206 -30.57 14.43 -2.30
N ALA A 207 -30.19 13.75 -1.22
CA ALA A 207 -29.55 12.42 -1.29
C ALA A 207 -30.50 11.36 -1.82
N TYR A 208 -31.80 11.51 -1.53
CA TYR A 208 -32.86 10.60 -1.93
C TYR A 208 -33.96 11.36 -2.69
N ASN A 209 -34.64 10.64 -3.59
CA ASN A 209 -35.85 11.15 -4.25
C ASN A 209 -37.10 10.94 -3.37
N GLU A 210 -38.26 11.38 -3.86
CA GLU A 210 -39.55 11.26 -3.14
C GLU A 210 -39.95 9.82 -2.86
N ASP A 211 -39.51 8.86 -3.67
CA ASP A 211 -39.75 7.43 -3.49
C ASP A 211 -38.76 6.77 -2.51
N GLY A 212 -37.82 7.52 -1.93
CA GLY A 212 -36.81 7.03 -1.00
C GLY A 212 -35.63 6.32 -1.69
N ASN A 213 -35.52 6.36 -3.01
CA ASN A 213 -34.38 5.85 -3.73
C ASN A 213 -33.25 6.89 -3.76
N ILE A 214 -31.98 6.42 -3.86
CA ILE A 214 -30.84 7.32 -4.00
C ILE A 214 -31.04 8.16 -5.28
N ASN A 215 -30.96 9.46 -5.12
CA ASN A 215 -31.28 10.40 -6.17
C ASN A 215 -30.18 10.47 -7.25
N THR A 216 -30.58 10.39 -8.52
CA THR A 216 -29.71 10.57 -9.71
C THR A 216 -30.02 11.90 -10.35
N ILE A 217 -29.53 12.99 -9.78
CA ILE A 217 -30.04 14.36 -10.01
C ILE A 217 -29.74 14.88 -11.42
N ASP A 218 -28.57 14.66 -11.95
CA ASP A 218 -28.23 15.00 -13.33
C ASP A 218 -27.10 14.12 -13.89
N TYR A 219 -27.00 14.12 -15.20
CA TYR A 219 -26.03 13.32 -15.96
C TYR A 219 -24.56 13.60 -15.58
N TYR A 220 -24.26 14.82 -15.14
CA TYR A 220 -22.88 15.24 -14.84
C TYR A 220 -22.48 15.09 -13.39
N THR A 221 -23.45 14.93 -12.49
CA THR A 221 -23.19 14.88 -11.04
C THR A 221 -23.68 13.55 -10.49
N LYS A 222 -22.76 12.65 -10.28
CA LYS A 222 -23.02 11.37 -9.63
C LYS A 222 -23.28 11.57 -8.14
N ASN A 223 -24.36 10.97 -7.63
CA ASN A 223 -24.59 10.93 -6.20
C ASN A 223 -23.55 10.00 -5.55
N PRO A 224 -22.69 10.48 -4.64
CA PRO A 224 -21.65 9.67 -4.05
C PRO A 224 -22.18 8.48 -3.22
N LEU A 225 -23.43 8.50 -2.77
CA LEU A 225 -24.07 7.35 -2.12
C LEU A 225 -24.23 6.15 -3.06
N LEU A 226 -24.43 6.36 -4.36
CA LEU A 226 -24.44 5.28 -5.35
C LEU A 226 -23.04 4.67 -5.49
N GLU A 227 -22.01 5.50 -5.50
CA GLU A 227 -20.63 5.05 -5.62
C GLU A 227 -20.15 4.28 -4.38
N LEU A 228 -20.74 4.52 -3.19
CA LEU A 228 -20.50 3.66 -2.01
C LEU A 228 -20.91 2.21 -2.23
N LYS A 229 -21.85 1.95 -3.14
CA LYS A 229 -22.30 0.59 -3.49
C LYS A 229 -21.36 -0.10 -4.47
N ASP A 230 -20.45 0.62 -5.10
CA ASP A 230 -19.45 0.03 -6.00
C ASP A 230 -18.55 -0.94 -5.22
N LYS A 231 -18.22 -2.05 -5.87
CA LYS A 231 -17.28 -3.04 -5.34
C LYS A 231 -15.85 -2.61 -5.69
N ASN A 232 -14.98 -2.59 -4.70
CA ASN A 232 -13.54 -2.42 -4.86
C ASN A 232 -12.86 -3.24 -3.76
N GLU A 233 -12.73 -4.53 -4.02
CA GLU A 233 -12.22 -5.51 -3.06
C GLU A 233 -10.85 -5.99 -3.48
N SER A 234 -9.96 -6.08 -2.52
CA SER A 234 -8.63 -6.63 -2.73
C SER A 234 -8.30 -7.70 -1.71
N GLN A 235 -7.56 -8.71 -2.14
CA GLN A 235 -7.01 -9.74 -1.28
C GLN A 235 -5.51 -9.87 -1.54
N SER A 236 -4.70 -9.77 -0.48
CA SER A 236 -3.26 -9.99 -0.53
C SER A 236 -2.88 -11.16 0.38
N ARG A 237 -2.24 -12.18 -0.18
CA ARG A 237 -1.70 -13.32 0.56
C ARG A 237 -0.19 -13.34 0.41
N ASN A 238 0.50 -13.37 1.55
CA ASN A 238 1.96 -13.37 1.58
C ASN A 238 2.45 -14.57 2.38
N LEU A 239 3.52 -15.17 1.90
CA LEU A 239 4.27 -16.20 2.60
C LEU A 239 5.75 -15.90 2.45
N ASN A 240 6.46 -15.76 3.56
CA ASN A 240 7.90 -15.66 3.60
C ASN A 240 8.43 -16.81 4.44
N ALA A 241 9.43 -17.50 3.94
CA ALA A 241 10.12 -18.56 4.66
C ALA A 241 11.63 -18.43 4.46
N SER A 242 12.36 -18.58 5.54
CA SER A 242 13.83 -18.58 5.57
C SER A 242 14.32 -19.77 6.37
N LEU A 243 15.13 -20.59 5.72
CA LEU A 243 15.75 -21.75 6.34
C LEU A 243 17.25 -21.60 6.26
N PHE A 244 17.95 -21.80 7.39
CA PHE A 244 19.40 -21.76 7.39
C PHE A 244 20.06 -22.94 8.12
N LEU A 245 21.23 -23.26 7.65
CA LEU A 245 22.19 -24.13 8.32
C LEU A 245 23.47 -23.34 8.59
N GLU A 246 23.95 -23.37 9.81
CA GLU A 246 25.19 -22.74 10.22
C GLU A 246 26.12 -23.80 10.83
N TYR A 247 27.33 -23.91 10.28
CA TYR A 247 28.32 -24.86 10.69
C TYR A 247 29.60 -24.16 11.13
N ASN A 248 29.99 -24.36 12.36
CA ASN A 248 31.27 -23.90 12.90
C ASN A 248 32.36 -24.91 12.48
N ILE A 249 33.06 -24.59 11.39
CA ILE A 249 34.15 -25.44 10.85
C ILE A 249 35.31 -25.48 11.85
N LEU A 250 35.64 -24.30 12.40
CA LEU A 250 36.63 -24.07 13.44
C LEU A 250 36.10 -23.02 14.40
N SER A 251 36.70 -22.84 15.55
CA SER A 251 36.31 -21.80 16.53
C SER A 251 36.32 -20.36 15.96
N TYR A 252 37.08 -20.14 14.91
CA TYR A 252 37.24 -18.85 14.22
C TYR A 252 36.72 -18.85 12.77
N LEU A 253 36.15 -19.95 12.27
CA LEU A 253 35.67 -20.11 10.92
C LEU A 253 34.28 -20.72 10.88
N LYS A 254 33.31 -19.97 10.36
CA LYS A 254 31.90 -20.35 10.31
C LYS A 254 31.38 -20.26 8.89
N PHE A 255 30.64 -21.28 8.48
CA PHE A 255 29.89 -21.32 7.22
C PHE A 255 28.39 -21.28 7.52
N ARG A 256 27.67 -20.45 6.76
CA ARG A 256 26.19 -20.40 6.82
C ARG A 256 25.63 -20.44 5.41
N THR A 257 24.68 -21.33 5.19
CA THR A 257 23.84 -21.34 3.98
C THR A 257 22.41 -21.00 4.36
N THR A 258 21.76 -20.14 3.58
CA THR A 258 20.40 -19.67 3.83
C THR A 258 19.60 -19.75 2.55
N GLY A 259 18.44 -20.40 2.58
CA GLY A 259 17.43 -20.38 1.51
C GLY A 259 16.23 -19.54 1.95
N ASN A 260 15.85 -18.58 1.13
CA ASN A 260 14.71 -17.71 1.38
C ASN A 260 13.70 -17.85 0.25
N ILE A 261 12.42 -17.87 0.57
CA ILE A 261 11.30 -17.84 -0.38
C ILE A 261 10.35 -16.75 0.08
N ALA A 262 10.00 -15.85 -0.82
CA ALA A 262 8.92 -14.89 -0.63
C ALA A 262 7.88 -15.08 -1.74
N TYR A 263 6.64 -15.26 -1.36
CA TYR A 263 5.49 -15.38 -2.26
C TYR A 263 4.46 -14.34 -1.92
N THR A 264 3.98 -13.64 -2.93
CA THR A 264 2.86 -12.69 -2.82
C THR A 264 1.85 -13.00 -3.91
N ASN A 265 0.58 -13.16 -3.53
CA ASN A 265 -0.55 -13.17 -4.44
C ASN A 265 -1.46 -12.00 -4.10
N TYR A 266 -1.75 -11.17 -5.09
CA TYR A 266 -2.68 -10.04 -4.98
C TYR A 266 -3.81 -10.21 -5.98
N LYS A 267 -5.04 -10.21 -5.47
CA LYS A 267 -6.27 -10.20 -6.27
C LYS A 267 -6.98 -8.87 -6.07
N LEU A 268 -7.50 -8.31 -7.15
CA LEU A 268 -8.37 -7.14 -7.16
C LEU A 268 -9.64 -7.50 -7.91
N ASP A 269 -10.77 -7.15 -7.33
CA ASP A 269 -12.10 -7.34 -7.90
C ASP A 269 -12.88 -6.03 -7.77
N GLN A 270 -13.15 -5.41 -8.91
CA GLN A 270 -13.85 -4.12 -9.00
C GLN A 270 -15.11 -4.30 -9.83
N PHE A 271 -16.20 -3.71 -9.36
CA PHE A 271 -17.44 -3.58 -10.11
C PHE A 271 -18.00 -2.18 -9.90
N THR A 272 -18.17 -1.46 -11.00
CA THR A 272 -18.79 -0.14 -11.03
C THR A 272 -20.20 -0.27 -11.56
N ARG A 273 -21.16 0.15 -10.77
CA ARG A 273 -22.60 0.12 -11.12
C ARG A 273 -22.92 1.13 -12.22
N LYS A 274 -24.03 0.95 -12.90
CA LYS A 274 -24.58 2.03 -13.71
C LYS A 274 -25.29 3.05 -12.81
N TYR A 275 -25.11 4.31 -13.14
CA TYR A 275 -25.68 5.42 -12.36
C TYR A 275 -26.91 6.05 -13.00
N TYR A 276 -27.15 5.73 -14.26
CA TYR A 276 -28.27 6.24 -15.06
C TYR A 276 -28.84 5.10 -15.91
N ASP A 277 -30.05 5.23 -16.39
CA ASP A 277 -30.73 4.19 -17.19
C ASP A 277 -29.98 3.87 -18.48
N ASP A 278 -29.34 4.87 -19.11
CA ASP A 278 -28.47 4.73 -20.28
C ASP A 278 -26.98 4.51 -19.93
N GLY A 279 -26.67 4.42 -18.63
CA GLY A 279 -25.32 4.20 -18.13
C GLY A 279 -24.82 2.79 -18.38
N THR A 280 -23.52 2.62 -18.26
CA THR A 280 -22.82 1.32 -18.43
C THR A 280 -22.22 0.89 -17.10
N ASN A 281 -22.56 -0.32 -16.65
CA ASN A 281 -21.83 -0.97 -15.56
C ASN A 281 -20.57 -1.66 -16.10
N SER A 282 -19.57 -1.81 -15.26
CA SER A 282 -18.29 -2.41 -15.66
C SER A 282 -17.61 -3.15 -14.52
N ALA A 283 -16.85 -4.18 -14.88
CA ALA A 283 -16.01 -4.92 -13.94
C ALA A 283 -14.57 -5.01 -14.41
N LEU A 284 -13.66 -5.09 -13.44
CA LEU A 284 -12.25 -5.36 -13.64
C LEU A 284 -11.78 -6.37 -12.61
N GLN A 285 -11.16 -7.45 -13.07
CA GLN A 285 -10.48 -8.41 -12.20
C GLN A 285 -9.00 -8.47 -12.55
N ARG A 286 -8.15 -8.50 -11.52
CA ARG A 286 -6.70 -8.60 -11.66
C ARG A 286 -6.15 -9.62 -10.67
N ASN A 287 -5.27 -10.47 -11.15
CA ASN A 287 -4.47 -11.35 -10.31
C ASN A 287 -2.98 -11.13 -10.60
N ARG A 288 -2.19 -10.92 -9.56
CA ARG A 288 -0.73 -10.79 -9.61
C ARG A 288 -0.11 -11.82 -8.69
N GLN A 289 0.92 -12.49 -9.18
CA GLN A 289 1.72 -13.41 -8.38
C GLN A 289 3.19 -13.03 -8.51
N ASN A 290 3.87 -13.00 -7.39
CA ASN A 290 5.30 -12.76 -7.34
C ASN A 290 5.97 -13.80 -6.46
N TYR A 291 6.99 -14.45 -7.00
CA TYR A 291 7.86 -15.41 -6.29
C TYR A 291 9.28 -14.89 -6.32
N VAL A 292 9.90 -14.78 -5.15
CA VAL A 292 11.31 -14.47 -5.02
C VAL A 292 11.97 -15.60 -4.27
N MET A 293 13.03 -16.17 -4.85
CA MET A 293 13.87 -17.16 -4.20
C MET A 293 15.28 -16.61 -4.10
N VAL A 294 15.86 -16.69 -2.90
CA VAL A 294 17.22 -16.26 -2.64
C VAL A 294 17.97 -17.40 -1.94
N TRP A 295 19.11 -17.75 -2.49
CA TRP A 295 20.05 -18.69 -1.84
C TRP A 295 21.35 -17.97 -1.57
N GLU A 296 21.75 -17.95 -0.32
CA GLU A 296 22.95 -17.26 0.17
C GLU A 296 23.89 -18.21 0.86
N ASN A 297 25.17 -18.07 0.60
CA ASN A 297 26.25 -18.80 1.25
C ASN A 297 27.25 -17.80 1.80
N LEU A 298 27.58 -17.91 3.07
CA LEU A 298 28.43 -16.98 3.79
C LEU A 298 29.49 -17.72 4.56
N LEU A 299 30.76 -17.40 4.28
CA LEU A 299 31.90 -17.84 5.07
C LEU A 299 32.41 -16.68 5.92
N THR A 300 32.43 -16.84 7.22
CA THR A 300 32.87 -15.81 8.18
C THR A 300 34.09 -16.31 8.92
N PHE A 301 35.17 -15.53 8.89
CA PHE A 301 36.39 -15.72 9.66
C PHE A 301 36.51 -14.60 10.68
N TYR A 302 36.80 -14.93 11.91
CA TYR A 302 37.11 -13.97 12.98
C TYR A 302 38.23 -14.50 13.87
N LYS A 303 39.34 -13.75 13.98
CA LYS A 303 40.47 -14.14 14.83
C LYS A 303 41.20 -12.92 15.37
N THR A 304 41.41 -12.93 16.69
CA THR A 304 42.30 -11.99 17.38
C THR A 304 43.67 -12.65 17.59
N MET A 305 44.73 -11.96 17.16
CA MET A 305 46.13 -12.40 17.26
C MET A 305 46.98 -11.28 17.89
N GLY A 306 47.10 -11.25 19.20
CA GLY A 306 47.77 -10.18 19.95
C GLY A 306 47.05 -8.83 19.73
N LYS A 307 47.72 -7.87 19.07
CA LYS A 307 47.17 -6.54 18.75
C LYS A 307 46.37 -6.51 17.44
N HIS A 308 46.23 -7.62 16.75
CA HIS A 308 45.61 -7.72 15.44
C HIS A 308 44.24 -8.41 15.56
N ASP A 309 43.17 -7.71 15.23
CA ASP A 309 41.84 -8.28 15.04
C ASP A 309 41.52 -8.33 13.56
N VAL A 310 41.21 -9.52 13.07
CA VAL A 310 40.82 -9.72 11.65
C VAL A 310 39.45 -10.34 11.60
N GLN A 311 38.55 -9.68 10.90
CA GLN A 311 37.27 -10.25 10.50
C GLN A 311 37.19 -10.25 8.97
N ALA A 312 36.92 -11.40 8.39
CA ALA A 312 36.71 -11.54 6.96
C ALA A 312 35.40 -12.25 6.67
N ILE A 313 34.70 -11.80 5.66
CA ILE A 313 33.46 -12.38 5.16
C ILE A 313 33.61 -12.59 3.68
N ALA A 314 33.28 -13.78 3.18
CA ALA A 314 33.14 -14.06 1.76
C ALA A 314 31.74 -14.65 1.54
N GLY A 315 31.04 -14.15 0.54
CA GLY A 315 29.67 -14.55 0.28
C GLY A 315 29.38 -14.73 -1.20
N TYR A 316 28.40 -15.59 -1.47
CA TYR A 316 27.85 -15.85 -2.78
C TYR A 316 26.34 -15.94 -2.62
N SER A 317 25.58 -15.23 -3.47
CA SER A 317 24.13 -15.29 -3.47
C SER A 317 23.55 -15.43 -4.88
N MET A 318 22.44 -16.13 -4.98
CA MET A 318 21.61 -16.25 -6.17
C MET A 318 20.20 -15.81 -5.81
N GLU A 319 19.66 -14.90 -6.59
CA GLU A 319 18.28 -14.45 -6.49
C GLU A 319 17.57 -14.74 -7.81
N LYS A 320 16.34 -15.21 -7.74
CA LYS A 320 15.48 -15.35 -8.90
C LYS A 320 14.08 -14.86 -8.55
N ASN A 321 13.55 -14.01 -9.42
CA ASN A 321 12.24 -13.42 -9.29
C ASN A 321 11.36 -13.84 -10.47
N TRP A 322 10.12 -14.25 -10.20
CA TRP A 322 9.07 -14.54 -11.19
C TRP A 322 7.86 -13.68 -10.87
N TYR A 323 7.41 -12.96 -11.86
CA TYR A 323 6.21 -12.15 -11.79
C TYR A 323 5.25 -12.62 -12.88
N ASP A 324 3.99 -12.84 -12.50
CA ASP A 324 2.89 -13.16 -13.40
C ASP A 324 1.70 -12.26 -13.06
N MET A 325 1.07 -11.68 -14.09
CA MET A 325 -0.11 -10.84 -13.93
C MET A 325 -1.10 -11.16 -15.03
N MET A 326 -2.37 -11.32 -14.64
CA MET A 326 -3.52 -11.39 -15.53
C MET A 326 -4.55 -10.36 -15.08
N GLN A 327 -5.12 -9.64 -16.05
CA GLN A 327 -6.20 -8.70 -15.85
C GLN A 327 -7.21 -8.87 -16.96
N ALA A 328 -8.49 -8.84 -16.61
CA ALA A 328 -9.59 -8.81 -17.55
C ALA A 328 -10.63 -7.78 -17.11
N SER A 329 -11.34 -7.21 -18.07
CA SER A 329 -12.45 -6.28 -17.83
C SER A 329 -13.64 -6.63 -18.72
N GLY A 330 -14.82 -6.16 -18.33
CA GLY A 330 -16.06 -6.32 -19.08
C GLY A 330 -17.05 -5.22 -18.72
N SER A 331 -18.10 -5.08 -19.53
CA SER A 331 -19.16 -4.10 -19.31
C SER A 331 -20.50 -4.61 -19.84
N ASN A 332 -21.57 -3.83 -19.58
CA ASN A 332 -22.93 -4.19 -19.95
C ASN A 332 -23.39 -5.48 -19.29
N PHE A 333 -23.35 -5.53 -17.96
CA PHE A 333 -23.90 -6.62 -17.18
C PHE A 333 -25.42 -6.53 -17.10
N PRO A 334 -26.14 -7.67 -17.00
CA PRO A 334 -27.60 -7.70 -16.97
C PRO A 334 -28.21 -6.93 -15.78
N ASP A 335 -27.51 -6.93 -14.64
CA ASP A 335 -27.88 -6.22 -13.41
C ASP A 335 -26.63 -5.78 -12.65
N ASP A 336 -26.84 -5.02 -11.55
CA ASP A 336 -25.76 -4.45 -10.75
C ASP A 336 -25.51 -5.20 -9.43
N ASP A 337 -26.31 -6.22 -9.11
CA ASP A 337 -26.31 -6.86 -7.79
C ASP A 337 -25.97 -8.35 -7.81
N ILE A 338 -26.46 -9.10 -8.79
CA ILE A 338 -26.42 -10.57 -8.82
C ILE A 338 -25.40 -11.08 -9.85
N LEU A 339 -25.54 -10.67 -11.11
CA LEU A 339 -24.71 -11.16 -12.23
C LEU A 339 -23.51 -10.24 -12.49
N THR A 340 -22.67 -10.09 -11.48
CA THR A 340 -21.50 -9.17 -11.50
C THR A 340 -20.17 -9.86 -11.86
N ASP A 341 -20.17 -11.16 -12.09
CA ASP A 341 -18.99 -11.90 -12.54
C ASP A 341 -18.63 -11.57 -13.98
N LEU A 342 -17.35 -11.48 -14.30
CA LEU A 342 -16.86 -11.15 -15.65
C LEU A 342 -17.44 -12.04 -16.75
N GLY A 343 -17.81 -13.29 -16.45
CA GLY A 343 -18.48 -14.18 -17.37
C GLY A 343 -19.87 -13.71 -17.82
N SER A 344 -20.54 -12.86 -17.04
CA SER A 344 -21.87 -12.30 -17.30
C SER A 344 -21.86 -11.01 -18.11
N ALA A 345 -20.66 -10.46 -18.40
CA ALA A 345 -20.52 -9.24 -19.19
C ALA A 345 -20.95 -9.45 -20.65
N ALA A 346 -21.91 -8.68 -21.14
CA ALA A 346 -22.31 -8.73 -22.54
C ALA A 346 -21.21 -8.16 -23.47
N THR A 347 -20.41 -7.22 -22.98
CA THR A 347 -19.29 -6.64 -23.73
C THR A 347 -17.97 -7.00 -23.06
N ARG A 348 -17.12 -7.72 -23.79
CA ARG A 348 -15.77 -8.05 -23.34
C ARG A 348 -14.87 -6.82 -23.46
N GLY A 349 -14.20 -6.49 -22.38
CA GLY A 349 -13.23 -5.40 -22.32
C GLY A 349 -11.79 -5.86 -22.59
N ALA A 350 -10.82 -5.06 -22.14
CA ALA A 350 -9.42 -5.35 -22.33
C ALA A 350 -8.96 -6.55 -21.49
N MET A 351 -8.19 -7.45 -22.11
CA MET A 351 -7.40 -8.48 -21.42
C MET A 351 -5.93 -8.09 -21.47
N LYS A 352 -5.25 -8.16 -20.34
CA LYS A 352 -3.82 -7.86 -20.20
C LYS A 352 -3.13 -8.98 -19.43
N SER A 353 -1.94 -9.35 -19.86
CA SER A 353 -1.07 -10.26 -19.11
C SER A 353 0.37 -9.77 -19.17
N ALA A 354 1.14 -10.07 -18.14
CA ALA A 354 2.57 -9.82 -18.11
C ALA A 354 3.25 -10.99 -17.40
N LYS A 355 4.37 -11.45 -17.96
CA LYS A 355 5.24 -12.44 -17.33
C LYS A 355 6.66 -11.93 -17.37
N GLU A 356 7.28 -11.85 -16.21
CA GLU A 356 8.65 -11.40 -16.07
C GLU A 356 9.44 -12.39 -15.25
N THR A 357 10.66 -12.64 -15.67
CA THR A 357 11.61 -13.44 -14.90
C THR A 357 12.95 -12.73 -14.92
N ASN A 358 13.53 -12.51 -13.76
CA ASN A 358 14.87 -11.98 -13.65
C ASN A 358 15.67 -12.73 -12.59
N ALA A 359 16.98 -12.71 -12.75
CA ALA A 359 17.93 -13.34 -11.85
C ALA A 359 19.09 -12.39 -11.56
N LEU A 360 19.60 -12.47 -10.34
CA LEU A 360 20.79 -11.78 -9.88
C LEU A 360 21.73 -12.81 -9.23
N ILE A 361 22.99 -12.77 -9.62
CA ILE A 361 24.06 -13.55 -8.98
C ILE A 361 25.05 -12.55 -8.41
N SER A 362 25.46 -12.76 -7.17
CA SER A 362 26.40 -11.87 -6.50
C SER A 362 27.50 -12.65 -5.81
N ALA A 363 28.72 -12.15 -5.92
CA ALA A 363 29.85 -12.61 -5.13
C ALA A 363 30.47 -11.42 -4.43
N PHE A 364 30.76 -11.55 -3.14
CA PHE A 364 31.35 -10.45 -2.37
C PHE A 364 32.32 -10.94 -1.32
N ALA A 365 33.27 -10.07 -0.99
CA ALA A 365 34.19 -10.25 0.11
C ALA A 365 34.37 -8.93 0.87
N ARG A 366 34.52 -9.02 2.18
CA ARG A 366 34.83 -7.90 3.08
C ARG A 366 35.88 -8.33 4.05
N ILE A 367 36.90 -7.50 4.25
CA ILE A 367 37.90 -7.66 5.29
C ILE A 367 37.85 -6.42 6.17
N GLN A 368 37.75 -6.65 7.46
CA GLN A 368 37.85 -5.63 8.50
C GLN A 368 39.08 -5.98 9.35
N TYR A 369 40.00 -5.05 9.42
CA TYR A 369 41.21 -5.18 10.20
C TYR A 369 41.30 -4.08 11.24
N LYS A 370 41.57 -4.44 12.46
CA LYS A 370 41.76 -3.51 13.56
C LYS A 370 43.12 -3.80 14.21
N PHE A 371 43.97 -2.78 14.31
CA PHE A 371 45.27 -2.87 14.94
C PHE A 371 45.30 -2.09 16.25
N ASN A 372 45.70 -2.74 17.32
CA ASN A 372 45.88 -2.19 18.66
C ASN A 372 44.65 -1.41 19.17
N ASN A 373 43.45 -1.80 18.76
CA ASN A 373 42.17 -1.09 18.99
C ASN A 373 42.10 0.35 18.48
N ARG A 374 43.08 0.84 17.74
CA ARG A 374 43.25 2.23 17.29
C ARG A 374 43.00 2.41 15.82
N TYR A 375 43.64 1.58 15.00
CA TYR A 375 43.60 1.75 13.53
C TYR A 375 42.66 0.74 12.93
N LEU A 376 41.72 1.25 12.14
CA LEU A 376 40.66 0.47 11.52
C LEU A 376 40.84 0.56 10.01
N LEU A 377 40.79 -0.58 9.33
CA LEU A 377 40.75 -0.67 7.88
C LEU A 377 39.63 -1.59 7.46
N THR A 378 38.78 -1.16 6.55
CA THR A 378 37.74 -2.00 5.93
C THR A 378 37.90 -1.95 4.41
N ALA A 379 38.02 -3.10 3.79
CA ALA A 379 37.96 -3.25 2.35
C ALA A 379 36.81 -4.16 1.97
N THR A 380 36.03 -3.78 0.97
CA THR A 380 34.91 -4.56 0.44
C THR A 380 35.00 -4.60 -1.07
N TYR A 381 34.73 -5.75 -1.64
CA TYR A 381 34.59 -5.94 -3.08
C TYR A 381 33.34 -6.77 -3.33
N ARG A 382 32.50 -6.31 -4.28
CA ARG A 382 31.31 -7.01 -4.71
C ARG A 382 31.20 -6.99 -6.22
N ALA A 383 30.76 -8.10 -6.79
CA ALA A 383 30.43 -8.26 -8.19
C ALA A 383 29.00 -8.78 -8.32
N ASP A 384 28.14 -8.05 -9.04
CA ASP A 384 26.74 -8.38 -9.27
C ASP A 384 26.50 -8.61 -10.77
N GLY A 385 25.97 -9.78 -11.11
CA GLY A 385 25.57 -10.15 -12.47
C GLY A 385 24.04 -10.23 -12.59
N SER A 386 23.43 -9.32 -13.36
CA SER A 386 21.98 -9.24 -13.51
C SER A 386 21.53 -9.67 -14.90
N SER A 387 20.46 -10.51 -14.94
CA SER A 387 19.82 -10.92 -16.20
C SER A 387 19.04 -9.79 -16.90
N LYS A 388 18.82 -8.67 -16.22
CA LYS A 388 18.11 -7.50 -16.78
C LYS A 388 18.94 -6.75 -17.82
N PHE A 389 20.27 -6.97 -17.84
CA PHE A 389 21.19 -6.32 -18.77
C PHE A 389 21.63 -7.26 -19.90
N GLY A 390 22.00 -6.71 -21.04
CA GLY A 390 22.55 -7.44 -22.17
C GLY A 390 23.84 -8.19 -21.81
N LYS A 391 24.21 -9.19 -22.63
CA LYS A 391 25.33 -10.12 -22.33
C LYS A 391 26.60 -9.42 -21.92
N ASP A 392 26.96 -8.31 -22.60
CA ASP A 392 28.23 -7.60 -22.41
C ASP A 392 28.25 -6.66 -21.21
N ASN A 393 27.08 -6.32 -20.63
CA ASN A 393 26.94 -5.35 -19.55
C ASN A 393 26.27 -5.93 -18.29
N ARG A 394 26.29 -7.25 -18.13
CA ARG A 394 25.62 -7.94 -17.01
C ARG A 394 26.26 -7.72 -15.66
N TRP A 395 27.55 -7.46 -15.64
CA TRP A 395 28.34 -7.42 -14.42
C TRP A 395 28.64 -5.99 -13.99
N GLY A 396 28.30 -5.68 -12.75
CA GLY A 396 28.68 -4.47 -12.04
C GLY A 396 29.68 -4.79 -10.93
N TYR A 397 30.68 -3.95 -10.71
CA TYR A 397 31.74 -4.12 -9.72
C TYR A 397 31.73 -2.96 -8.73
N PHE A 398 31.77 -3.27 -7.44
CA PHE A 398 31.57 -2.30 -6.35
C PHE A 398 32.72 -2.40 -5.34
N PRO A 399 33.92 -1.87 -5.61
CA PRO A 399 34.98 -1.78 -4.62
C PRO A 399 34.72 -0.67 -3.62
N SER A 400 35.10 -0.87 -2.36
CA SER A 400 35.05 0.15 -1.31
C SER A 400 36.16 -0.04 -0.31
N ILE A 401 36.80 1.05 0.09
CA ILE A 401 37.84 1.08 1.14
C ILE A 401 37.48 2.18 2.13
N ALA A 402 37.64 1.90 3.43
CA ALA A 402 37.50 2.86 4.50
C ALA A 402 38.60 2.67 5.53
N ALA A 403 39.17 3.76 6.02
CA ALA A 403 40.14 3.77 7.11
C ALA A 403 39.62 4.62 8.26
N GLY A 404 39.94 4.25 9.49
CA GLY A 404 39.54 4.97 10.70
C GLY A 404 40.67 4.95 11.73
N TRP A 405 40.70 5.96 12.57
CA TRP A 405 41.60 6.10 13.70
C TRP A 405 40.82 6.51 14.95
N ILE A 406 40.99 5.80 16.03
CA ILE A 406 40.41 6.06 17.34
C ILE A 406 41.45 6.83 18.16
N ALA A 407 41.41 8.15 18.11
CA ALA A 407 42.41 9.01 18.77
C ALA A 407 42.35 8.92 20.30
N SER A 408 41.20 8.57 20.91
CA SER A 408 41.04 8.40 22.33
C SER A 408 41.80 7.17 22.92
N GLU A 409 42.27 6.29 22.07
CA GLU A 409 43.01 5.07 22.46
C GLU A 409 44.53 5.23 22.29
N GLU A 410 45.01 6.43 22.05
CA GLU A 410 46.41 6.76 21.94
C GLU A 410 46.99 7.16 23.30
#